data_32fe93cd0467409e0b9adda70e751551
#
_entry.id   32fe93cd0467409e0b9adda70e751551
#
_cell.length_a   1.000
_cell.length_b   1.000
_cell.length_c   1.000
_cell.angle_alpha   90.00
_cell.angle_beta   90.00
_cell.angle_gamma   90.00
#
_symmetry.space_group_name_H-M   'P 1'
#
loop_
_entity.id
_entity.type
_entity.pdbx_description
1 polymer ?
#
loop_
_entity_poly.entity_id
_entity_poly.type
_entity_poly.pdbx_seq_one_letter_code
_entity_poly.pdbx_strand_id
1 'polypeptide(L)'
;MNLRRTLLLFSFIFAGSLAIAQPKDRWTIQDDGAIRWNINDNIPHDDHLEMSGQQLSVVLRYGVDAQKRFHLNRSLVFPMLRMHPNKTQNNLKQRFDVNIPALVTVDDQTLLNEEVRDVTFNGIMRVESSFGYIYRRKELKDAVQLTRVLYPSTNAARYCEEYTFKNSSPNQITLRVPEWNVTYTTPEEAGVYGAYCIEAGLSKSGVFVLKPGETLEFYAVFSGRKLV
;
A
#
# COMPACT_ATOMS: atom_id res chain seq x y z
N MET A 1 77.09 42.25 2.02
CA MET A 1 75.80 42.74 2.56
C MET A 1 74.74 41.80 2.04
N ASN A 2 74.44 40.76 2.82
CA ASN A 2 73.59 39.63 2.42
C ASN A 2 72.18 39.77 3.00
N LEU A 3 71.20 40.03 2.13
CA LEU A 3 69.83 40.10 2.49
C LEU A 3 69.17 38.67 2.45
N ARG A 4 68.96 38.08 3.60
CA ARG A 4 68.24 36.81 3.71
C ARG A 4 66.70 37.09 3.63
N ARG A 5 66.06 36.63 2.56
CA ARG A 5 64.64 36.64 2.40
C ARG A 5 64.07 35.38 3.13
N THR A 6 63.38 35.59 4.23
CA THR A 6 62.60 34.55 4.94
C THR A 6 61.24 34.41 4.27
N LEU A 7 61.01 33.24 3.65
CA LEU A 7 59.73 32.89 3.04
C LEU A 7 58.87 32.25 4.14
N LEU A 8 57.81 32.95 4.59
CA LEU A 8 56.80 32.40 5.48
C LEU A 8 55.75 31.63 4.64
N LEU A 9 55.77 30.31 4.72
CA LEU A 9 54.71 29.44 4.19
C LEU A 9 53.54 29.46 5.18
N PHE A 10 52.44 30.08 4.79
CA PHE A 10 51.15 29.93 5.48
C PHE A 10 50.46 28.66 4.97
N SER A 11 50.49 27.58 5.79
CA SER A 11 49.69 26.38 5.54
C SER A 11 48.26 26.64 6.03
N PHE A 12 47.36 26.88 5.08
CA PHE A 12 45.92 26.87 5.37
C PHE A 12 45.45 25.41 5.56
N ILE A 13 45.22 24.99 6.79
CA ILE A 13 44.55 23.73 7.08
C ILE A 13 43.05 24.00 6.87
N PHE A 14 42.54 23.55 5.73
CA PHE A 14 41.10 23.51 5.48
C PHE A 14 40.53 22.31 6.29
N ALA A 15 40.08 22.56 7.51
CA ALA A 15 39.26 21.61 8.27
C ALA A 15 37.88 21.56 7.62
N GLY A 16 37.73 20.72 6.59
CA GLY A 16 36.46 20.39 6.03
C GLY A 16 35.66 19.60 7.09
N SER A 17 34.71 20.24 7.75
CA SER A 17 33.71 19.57 8.55
C SER A 17 32.92 18.65 7.62
N LEU A 18 33.22 17.36 7.63
CA LEU A 18 32.32 16.33 7.11
C LEU A 18 31.07 16.37 8.00
N ALA A 19 30.09 17.15 7.58
CA ALA A 19 28.73 17.02 8.12
C ALA A 19 28.27 15.60 7.77
N ILE A 20 28.46 14.67 8.69
CA ILE A 20 27.79 13.37 8.66
C ILE A 20 26.32 13.72 8.79
N ALA A 21 25.59 13.69 7.67
CA ALA A 21 24.14 13.81 7.70
C ALA A 21 23.61 12.71 8.63
N GLN A 22 23.03 13.09 9.76
CA GLN A 22 22.38 12.13 10.63
C GLN A 22 21.32 11.40 9.78
N PRO A 23 21.25 10.05 9.90
CA PRO A 23 20.20 9.32 9.22
C PRO A 23 18.87 9.92 9.64
N LYS A 24 18.09 10.41 8.67
CA LYS A 24 16.78 10.96 8.91
C LYS A 24 15.89 9.81 9.39
N ASP A 25 15.25 9.97 10.54
CA ASP A 25 14.33 8.96 11.05
C ASP A 25 13.28 8.63 9.98
N ARG A 26 13.22 7.36 9.59
CA ARG A 26 12.28 6.87 8.59
C ARG A 26 10.84 6.97 9.09
N TRP A 27 10.65 6.74 10.38
CA TRP A 27 9.37 6.76 11.06
C TRP A 27 9.30 7.91 12.04
N THR A 28 8.16 8.58 12.08
CA THR A 28 7.86 9.62 13.07
C THR A 28 6.55 9.31 13.75
N ILE A 29 6.50 9.52 15.07
CA ILE A 29 5.25 9.48 15.82
C ILE A 29 4.62 10.86 15.74
N GLN A 30 3.36 10.90 15.33
CA GLN A 30 2.57 12.12 15.23
C GLN A 30 1.92 12.46 16.59
N ASP A 31 1.42 13.68 16.75
CA ASP A 31 0.78 14.14 17.99
C ASP A 31 -0.48 13.33 18.38
N ASP A 32 -1.15 12.74 17.39
CA ASP A 32 -2.31 11.85 17.59
C ASP A 32 -1.92 10.39 17.87
N GLY A 33 -0.62 10.11 17.98
CA GLY A 33 -0.07 8.76 18.20
C GLY A 33 0.07 7.93 16.93
N ALA A 34 -0.31 8.44 15.74
CA ALA A 34 -0.08 7.75 14.49
C ALA A 34 1.42 7.64 14.18
N ILE A 35 1.82 6.53 13.56
CA ILE A 35 3.17 6.37 13.03
C ILE A 35 3.13 6.74 11.54
N ARG A 36 3.95 7.71 11.14
CA ARG A 36 4.07 8.16 9.76
C ARG A 36 5.42 7.76 9.17
N TRP A 37 5.40 7.17 7.98
CA TRP A 37 6.60 6.87 7.23
C TRP A 37 7.03 8.07 6.39
N ASN A 38 8.27 8.51 6.58
CA ASN A 38 8.86 9.60 5.85
C ASN A 38 9.48 9.09 4.52
N ILE A 39 8.78 9.28 3.39
CA ILE A 39 9.13 8.72 2.07
C ILE A 39 10.00 9.70 1.24
N ASN A 40 10.75 10.60 1.88
CA ASN A 40 11.47 11.65 1.15
C ASN A 40 12.85 11.25 0.61
N ASP A 41 13.34 10.08 0.98
CA ASP A 41 14.74 9.67 0.75
C ASP A 41 14.95 8.82 -0.51
N ASN A 42 13.92 8.41 -1.24
CA ASN A 42 13.99 7.48 -2.38
C ASN A 42 14.73 6.16 -2.08
N ILE A 43 14.85 5.81 -0.81
CA ILE A 43 15.47 4.55 -0.38
C ILE A 43 14.39 3.48 -0.34
N PRO A 44 14.54 2.37 -1.10
CA PRO A 44 13.59 1.27 -1.04
C PRO A 44 13.46 0.73 0.37
N HIS A 45 12.25 0.39 0.75
CA HIS A 45 11.96 -0.20 2.05
C HIS A 45 10.79 -1.15 1.99
N ASP A 46 11.01 -2.34 2.54
CA ASP A 46 10.00 -3.37 2.73
C ASP A 46 9.80 -3.61 4.22
N ASP A 47 8.55 -3.81 4.60
CA ASP A 47 8.18 -4.11 5.97
C ASP A 47 6.93 -5.00 6.01
N HIS A 48 6.51 -5.36 7.21
CA HIS A 48 5.28 -6.08 7.44
C HIS A 48 4.50 -5.48 8.61
N LEU A 49 3.19 -5.57 8.53
CA LEU A 49 2.25 -5.14 9.55
C LEU A 49 1.22 -6.23 9.79
N GLU A 50 0.99 -6.59 11.04
CA GLU A 50 -0.12 -7.45 11.42
C GLU A 50 -1.23 -6.61 12.05
N MET A 51 -2.45 -6.82 11.55
CA MET A 51 -3.67 -6.25 12.12
C MET A 51 -4.68 -7.36 12.37
N SER A 52 -5.39 -7.30 13.49
CA SER A 52 -6.32 -8.35 13.90
C SER A 52 -7.66 -7.79 14.36
N GLY A 53 -8.73 -8.41 13.89
CA GLY A 53 -10.05 -8.35 14.49
C GLY A 53 -10.34 -9.62 15.31
N GLN A 54 -11.58 -9.80 15.73
CA GLN A 54 -11.95 -10.98 16.54
C GLN A 54 -11.92 -12.30 15.74
N GLN A 55 -12.16 -12.26 14.43
CA GLN A 55 -12.36 -13.47 13.61
C GLN A 55 -11.35 -13.60 12.47
N LEU A 56 -10.50 -12.60 12.25
CA LEU A 56 -9.51 -12.59 11.19
C LEU A 56 -8.29 -11.79 11.63
N SER A 57 -7.09 -12.29 11.30
CA SER A 57 -5.84 -11.53 11.28
C SER A 57 -5.38 -11.38 9.84
N VAL A 58 -4.78 -10.25 9.52
CA VAL A 58 -4.11 -10.00 8.25
C VAL A 58 -2.66 -9.63 8.50
N VAL A 59 -1.76 -10.30 7.79
CA VAL A 59 -0.34 -9.89 7.71
C VAL A 59 -0.15 -9.24 6.34
N LEU A 60 0.09 -7.95 6.35
CA LEU A 60 0.45 -7.16 5.18
C LEU A 60 1.97 -7.16 5.05
N ARG A 61 2.48 -7.59 3.90
CA ARG A 61 3.85 -7.32 3.48
C ARG A 61 3.78 -6.22 2.45
N TYR A 62 4.36 -5.09 2.74
CA TYR A 62 4.26 -3.90 1.93
C TYR A 62 5.63 -3.24 1.78
N GLY A 63 5.74 -2.39 0.79
CA GLY A 63 6.96 -1.62 0.59
C GLY A 63 6.79 -0.52 -0.45
N VAL A 64 7.82 0.29 -0.53
CA VAL A 64 7.97 1.34 -1.53
C VAL A 64 9.34 1.17 -2.19
N ASP A 65 9.35 1.04 -3.50
CA ASP A 65 10.60 0.87 -4.25
C ASP A 65 11.33 2.22 -4.50
N ALA A 66 12.50 2.17 -5.13
CA ALA A 66 13.29 3.36 -5.46
C ALA A 66 12.58 4.34 -6.40
N GLN A 67 11.55 3.90 -7.13
CA GLN A 67 10.69 4.72 -7.98
C GLN A 67 9.43 5.20 -7.24
N LYS A 68 9.37 4.99 -5.92
CA LYS A 68 8.23 5.31 -5.04
C LYS A 68 6.94 4.57 -5.39
N ARG A 69 7.01 3.41 -6.05
CA ARG A 69 5.86 2.58 -6.34
C ARG A 69 5.54 1.71 -5.13
N PHE A 70 4.26 1.63 -4.80
CA PHE A 70 3.78 0.80 -3.70
C PHE A 70 3.55 -0.64 -4.13
N HIS A 71 3.95 -1.59 -3.29
CA HIS A 71 3.57 -2.98 -3.45
C HIS A 71 3.00 -3.55 -2.15
N LEU A 72 2.09 -4.51 -2.28
CA LEU A 72 1.32 -5.05 -1.18
C LEU A 72 0.98 -6.52 -1.41
N ASN A 73 1.36 -7.37 -0.46
CA ASN A 73 0.91 -8.76 -0.35
C ASN A 73 0.12 -8.94 0.94
N ARG A 74 -0.95 -9.72 0.88
CA ARG A 74 -1.87 -9.97 1.99
C ARG A 74 -1.87 -11.43 2.34
N SER A 75 -1.66 -11.76 3.60
CA SER A 75 -1.86 -13.11 4.13
C SER A 75 -2.97 -13.05 5.17
N LEU A 76 -4.12 -13.61 4.83
CA LEU A 76 -5.27 -13.69 5.72
C LEU A 76 -5.19 -14.96 6.54
N VAL A 77 -5.46 -14.87 7.83
CA VAL A 77 -5.50 -15.98 8.77
C VAL A 77 -6.88 -15.98 9.46
N PHE A 78 -7.58 -17.09 9.39
CA PHE A 78 -8.91 -17.26 9.97
C PHE A 78 -8.83 -18.18 11.20
N PRO A 79 -8.67 -17.65 12.43
CA PRO A 79 -8.46 -18.45 13.63
C PRO A 79 -9.60 -19.43 13.93
N MET A 80 -10.83 -19.07 13.55
CA MET A 80 -12.01 -19.89 13.78
C MET A 80 -12.23 -20.97 12.71
N LEU A 81 -11.50 -20.91 11.59
CA LEU A 81 -11.56 -21.90 10.52
C LEU A 81 -10.36 -22.85 10.65
N ARG A 82 -10.55 -23.87 11.50
CA ARG A 82 -9.49 -24.82 11.87
C ARG A 82 -9.28 -25.86 10.79
N MET A 83 -8.01 -26.14 10.48
CA MET A 83 -7.61 -27.16 9.49
C MET A 83 -7.08 -28.42 10.18
N HIS A 84 -7.18 -29.58 9.50
CA HIS A 84 -6.50 -30.79 9.94
C HIS A 84 -4.98 -30.79 9.60
N PRO A 85 -4.14 -31.35 10.46
CA PRO A 85 -4.44 -31.84 11.80
C PRO A 85 -4.82 -30.70 12.74
N ASN A 86 -5.78 -30.90 13.64
CA ASN A 86 -6.30 -29.85 14.53
C ASN A 86 -5.25 -29.46 15.60
N LYS A 87 -4.31 -28.63 15.21
CA LYS A 87 -3.26 -28.03 16.05
C LYS A 87 -3.48 -26.53 16.17
N THR A 88 -3.05 -25.93 17.26
CA THR A 88 -3.26 -24.49 17.54
C THR A 88 -2.84 -23.55 16.41
N GLN A 89 -1.79 -23.91 15.67
CA GLN A 89 -1.27 -23.09 14.59
C GLN A 89 -1.87 -23.42 13.21
N ASN A 90 -2.73 -24.45 13.12
CA ASN A 90 -3.27 -24.91 11.85
C ASN A 90 -4.64 -24.29 11.56
N ASN A 91 -4.64 -23.02 11.24
CA ASN A 91 -5.80 -22.24 10.81
C ASN A 91 -5.82 -22.11 9.30
N LEU A 92 -7.01 -21.91 8.73
CA LEU A 92 -7.12 -21.57 7.31
C LEU A 92 -6.35 -20.28 7.04
N LYS A 93 -5.50 -20.32 6.00
CA LYS A 93 -4.68 -19.19 5.55
C LYS A 93 -4.84 -19.03 4.04
N GLN A 94 -4.97 -17.80 3.59
CA GLN A 94 -4.99 -17.48 2.16
C GLN A 94 -4.14 -16.26 1.87
N ARG A 95 -3.34 -16.36 0.82
CA ARG A 95 -2.52 -15.25 0.32
C ARG A 95 -3.17 -14.64 -0.91
N PHE A 96 -3.10 -13.30 -1.01
CA PHE A 96 -3.53 -12.52 -2.16
C PHE A 96 -2.45 -11.51 -2.53
N ASP A 97 -2.01 -11.58 -3.79
CA ASP A 97 -0.95 -10.72 -4.34
C ASP A 97 -1.48 -9.74 -5.40
N VAL A 98 -2.81 -9.68 -5.57
CA VAL A 98 -3.44 -8.83 -6.58
C VAL A 98 -3.14 -7.34 -6.32
N ASN A 99 -2.72 -6.63 -7.35
CA ASN A 99 -2.59 -5.17 -7.33
C ASN A 99 -3.90 -4.54 -7.82
N ILE A 100 -4.80 -4.20 -6.90
CA ILE A 100 -6.12 -3.65 -7.23
C ILE A 100 -6.03 -2.38 -8.09
N PRO A 101 -5.18 -1.37 -7.78
CA PRO A 101 -5.05 -0.20 -8.65
C PRO A 101 -4.63 -0.51 -10.09
N ALA A 102 -3.86 -1.56 -10.31
CA ALA A 102 -3.46 -1.97 -11.66
C ALA A 102 -4.62 -2.55 -12.50
N LEU A 103 -5.74 -2.91 -11.86
CA LEU A 103 -6.95 -3.33 -12.54
C LEU A 103 -7.77 -2.14 -13.07
N VAL A 104 -7.57 -0.94 -12.50
CA VAL A 104 -8.31 0.27 -12.86
C VAL A 104 -7.67 0.94 -14.07
N THR A 105 -8.47 1.38 -15.03
CA THR A 105 -8.00 2.15 -16.18
C THR A 105 -8.59 3.56 -16.18
N VAL A 106 -7.86 4.50 -16.78
CA VAL A 106 -8.27 5.88 -17.03
C VAL A 106 -8.29 6.11 -18.52
N ASP A 107 -9.43 6.52 -19.08
CA ASP A 107 -9.64 6.72 -20.53
C ASP A 107 -9.13 5.49 -21.34
N ASP A 108 -9.50 4.29 -20.87
CA ASP A 108 -9.10 2.97 -21.38
C ASP A 108 -7.58 2.68 -21.38
N GLN A 109 -6.81 3.42 -20.58
CA GLN A 109 -5.38 3.23 -20.42
C GLN A 109 -5.03 2.85 -18.97
N THR A 110 -3.91 2.12 -18.79
CA THR A 110 -3.39 1.83 -17.44
C THR A 110 -2.87 3.10 -16.78
N LEU A 111 -3.03 3.16 -15.47
CA LEU A 111 -2.38 4.17 -14.62
C LEU A 111 -0.86 4.02 -14.69
N LEU A 112 -0.14 5.12 -14.75
CA LEU A 112 1.30 5.16 -14.92
C LEU A 112 1.99 5.76 -13.70
N ASN A 113 3.22 5.30 -13.45
CA ASN A 113 4.17 5.95 -12.55
C ASN A 113 3.57 6.29 -11.17
N GLU A 114 3.13 5.25 -10.44
CA GLU A 114 2.72 5.45 -9.05
C GLU A 114 3.85 6.12 -8.26
N GLU A 115 3.50 7.17 -7.53
CA GLU A 115 4.38 7.81 -6.57
C GLU A 115 3.68 7.91 -5.22
N VAL A 116 4.17 7.14 -4.24
CA VAL A 116 3.67 7.18 -2.86
C VAL A 116 4.06 8.52 -2.23
N ARG A 117 3.08 9.17 -1.61
CA ARG A 117 3.23 10.47 -0.95
C ARG A 117 3.27 10.34 0.56
N ASP A 118 2.47 9.44 1.11
CA ASP A 118 2.32 9.26 2.54
C ASP A 118 1.93 7.84 2.92
N VAL A 119 2.45 7.35 4.03
CA VAL A 119 2.04 6.09 4.67
C VAL A 119 1.91 6.33 6.16
N THR A 120 0.73 6.06 6.71
CA THR A 120 0.44 6.24 8.13
C THR A 120 -0.22 5.00 8.73
N PHE A 121 0.03 4.79 10.04
CA PHE A 121 -0.54 3.72 10.83
C PHE A 121 -1.13 4.30 12.12
N ASN A 122 -2.42 4.07 12.31
CA ASN A 122 -3.15 4.42 13.53
C ASN A 122 -4.26 3.38 13.77
N GLY A 123 -3.85 2.12 14.09
CA GLY A 123 -4.75 0.98 14.17
C GLY A 123 -5.23 0.45 12.79
N ILE A 124 -5.12 1.27 11.76
CA ILE A 124 -5.34 0.95 10.35
C ILE A 124 -4.15 1.44 9.52
N MET A 125 -3.97 0.90 8.33
CA MET A 125 -2.95 1.39 7.40
C MET A 125 -3.59 2.33 6.37
N ARG A 126 -3.03 3.53 6.20
CA ARG A 126 -3.42 4.49 5.17
C ARG A 126 -2.24 4.77 4.25
N VAL A 127 -2.47 4.71 2.94
CA VAL A 127 -1.46 5.00 1.92
C VAL A 127 -2.03 6.02 0.94
N GLU A 128 -1.30 7.10 0.73
CA GLU A 128 -1.62 8.11 -0.28
C GLU A 128 -0.59 8.06 -1.39
N SER A 129 -1.06 8.01 -2.62
CA SER A 129 -0.22 8.01 -3.82
C SER A 129 -0.85 8.82 -4.93
N SER A 130 -0.07 9.11 -5.96
CA SER A 130 -0.52 9.73 -7.20
C SER A 130 -0.07 8.92 -8.40
N PHE A 131 -0.80 9.06 -9.50
CA PHE A 131 -0.54 8.40 -10.77
C PHE A 131 -0.59 9.42 -11.91
N GLY A 132 0.18 9.14 -12.96
CA GLY A 132 0.01 9.75 -14.26
C GLY A 132 -0.89 8.93 -15.19
N TYR A 133 -1.30 9.53 -16.30
CA TYR A 133 -1.87 8.84 -17.46
C TYR A 133 -1.55 9.61 -18.75
N ILE A 134 -1.72 8.98 -19.92
CA ILE A 134 -1.47 9.63 -21.20
C ILE A 134 -2.72 10.39 -21.66
N TYR A 135 -2.58 11.69 -21.82
CA TYR A 135 -3.60 12.54 -22.43
C TYR A 135 -3.06 13.22 -23.68
N ARG A 136 -3.70 13.03 -24.83
CA ARG A 136 -3.27 13.60 -26.12
C ARG A 136 -1.78 13.35 -26.42
N ARG A 137 -1.31 12.12 -26.21
CA ARG A 137 0.09 11.68 -26.42
C ARG A 137 1.12 12.29 -25.47
N LYS A 138 0.68 12.93 -24.40
CA LYS A 138 1.56 13.49 -23.35
C LYS A 138 1.17 12.92 -22.00
N GLU A 139 2.15 12.52 -21.19
CA GLU A 139 1.90 12.12 -19.81
C GLU A 139 1.47 13.34 -18.98
N LEU A 140 0.34 13.21 -18.30
CA LEU A 140 -0.08 14.08 -17.22
C LEU A 140 0.32 13.41 -15.91
N LYS A 141 1.33 13.95 -15.25
CA LYS A 141 1.78 13.48 -13.93
C LYS A 141 0.81 13.94 -12.85
N ASP A 142 0.76 13.18 -11.73
CA ASP A 142 -0.07 13.50 -10.56
C ASP A 142 -1.55 13.77 -10.88
N ALA A 143 -2.01 13.19 -11.98
CA ALA A 143 -3.34 13.46 -12.52
C ALA A 143 -4.45 12.70 -11.82
N VAL A 144 -4.13 11.58 -11.18
CA VAL A 144 -5.05 10.78 -10.38
C VAL A 144 -4.43 10.53 -9.01
N GLN A 145 -5.08 11.00 -7.96
CA GLN A 145 -4.70 10.69 -6.58
C GLN A 145 -5.44 9.44 -6.12
N LEU A 146 -4.77 8.63 -5.34
CA LEU A 146 -5.32 7.44 -4.72
C LEU A 146 -5.06 7.44 -3.23
N THR A 147 -6.12 7.30 -2.45
CA THR A 147 -6.05 6.96 -1.03
C THR A 147 -6.48 5.51 -0.86
N ARG A 148 -5.67 4.73 -0.15
CA ARG A 148 -5.98 3.36 0.32
C ARG A 148 -6.13 3.38 1.82
N VAL A 149 -7.18 2.75 2.35
CA VAL A 149 -7.34 2.51 3.79
C VAL A 149 -7.58 1.02 4.01
N LEU A 150 -6.70 0.37 4.77
CA LEU A 150 -6.62 -1.07 4.91
C LEU A 150 -6.87 -1.45 6.37
N TYR A 151 -7.84 -2.33 6.61
CA TYR A 151 -8.21 -2.73 7.98
C TYR A 151 -8.96 -4.06 8.02
N PRO A 152 -8.76 -4.89 9.07
CA PRO A 152 -9.65 -6.00 9.37
C PRO A 152 -10.93 -5.49 10.02
N SER A 153 -12.04 -6.17 9.77
CA SER A 153 -13.28 -5.95 10.54
C SER A 153 -13.05 -6.31 12.00
N THR A 154 -13.60 -5.51 12.92
CA THR A 154 -13.49 -5.77 14.36
C THR A 154 -14.21 -7.04 14.80
N ASN A 155 -15.32 -7.38 14.16
CA ASN A 155 -16.25 -8.44 14.62
C ASN A 155 -16.63 -9.48 13.55
N ALA A 156 -16.11 -9.38 12.32
CA ALA A 156 -16.40 -10.33 11.25
C ALA A 156 -15.12 -10.94 10.68
N ALA A 157 -15.22 -12.15 10.09
CA ALA A 157 -14.11 -12.80 9.38
C ALA A 157 -13.90 -12.12 8.01
N ARG A 158 -13.56 -10.82 8.03
CA ARG A 158 -13.48 -9.95 6.87
C ARG A 158 -12.32 -8.97 6.99
N TYR A 159 -11.58 -8.82 5.89
CA TYR A 159 -10.59 -7.77 5.69
C TYR A 159 -11.06 -6.86 4.55
N CYS A 160 -10.89 -5.56 4.72
CA CYS A 160 -11.36 -4.54 3.79
C CYS A 160 -10.21 -3.63 3.36
N GLU A 161 -10.24 -3.25 2.11
CA GLU A 161 -9.40 -2.20 1.54
C GLU A 161 -10.31 -1.19 0.84
N GLU A 162 -10.34 0.01 1.33
CA GLU A 162 -11.04 1.14 0.72
C GLU A 162 -10.11 1.82 -0.28
N TYR A 163 -10.60 2.09 -1.47
CA TYR A 163 -9.89 2.78 -2.54
C TYR A 163 -10.67 4.02 -2.95
N THR A 164 -10.09 5.19 -2.71
CA THR A 164 -10.65 6.48 -3.14
C THR A 164 -9.77 7.07 -4.23
N PHE A 165 -10.24 7.03 -5.47
CA PHE A 165 -9.62 7.66 -6.63
C PHE A 165 -10.16 9.07 -6.79
N LYS A 166 -9.29 10.08 -6.92
CA LYS A 166 -9.64 11.47 -7.17
C LYS A 166 -9.04 11.95 -8.48
N ASN A 167 -9.87 12.54 -9.34
CA ASN A 167 -9.41 13.24 -10.52
C ASN A 167 -8.74 14.56 -10.13
N SER A 168 -7.42 14.62 -10.17
CA SER A 168 -6.62 15.82 -9.92
C SER A 168 -6.17 16.51 -11.20
N SER A 169 -6.54 15.97 -12.37
CA SER A 169 -6.25 16.59 -13.66
C SER A 169 -7.20 17.74 -13.94
N PRO A 170 -6.86 18.66 -14.87
CA PRO A 170 -7.75 19.73 -15.32
C PRO A 170 -8.87 19.23 -16.26
N ASN A 171 -8.84 17.96 -16.68
CA ASN A 171 -9.76 17.38 -17.63
C ASN A 171 -10.76 16.45 -16.94
N GLN A 172 -11.93 16.27 -17.54
CA GLN A 172 -12.80 15.15 -17.21
C GLN A 172 -12.11 13.85 -17.62
N ILE A 173 -12.17 12.83 -16.79
CA ILE A 173 -11.62 11.49 -17.05
C ILE A 173 -12.71 10.43 -16.89
N THR A 174 -12.46 9.27 -17.50
CA THR A 174 -13.32 8.10 -17.37
C THR A 174 -12.55 7.00 -16.65
N LEU A 175 -12.95 6.68 -15.42
CA LEU A 175 -12.42 5.53 -14.69
C LEU A 175 -13.23 4.28 -15.01
N ARG A 176 -12.55 3.20 -15.36
CA ARG A 176 -13.15 1.87 -15.47
C ARG A 176 -12.63 0.97 -14.37
N VAL A 177 -13.54 0.46 -13.54
CA VAL A 177 -13.28 -0.56 -12.53
C VAL A 177 -13.82 -1.88 -13.09
N PRO A 178 -12.97 -2.91 -13.28
CA PRO A 178 -13.44 -4.19 -13.80
C PRO A 178 -14.23 -4.95 -12.74
N GLU A 179 -15.01 -5.90 -13.17
CA GLU A 179 -15.50 -6.94 -12.28
C GLU A 179 -14.32 -7.84 -11.87
N TRP A 180 -14.17 -8.03 -10.54
CA TRP A 180 -13.16 -8.92 -10.00
C TRP A 180 -13.70 -9.64 -8.78
N ASN A 181 -13.83 -10.96 -8.91
CA ASN A 181 -14.29 -11.85 -7.85
C ASN A 181 -13.46 -13.13 -7.89
N VAL A 182 -13.07 -13.63 -6.73
CA VAL A 182 -12.32 -14.87 -6.56
C VAL A 182 -12.92 -15.67 -5.42
N THR A 183 -13.08 -16.97 -5.63
CA THR A 183 -13.60 -17.91 -4.63
C THR A 183 -12.67 -19.11 -4.52
N TYR A 184 -12.26 -19.44 -3.29
CA TYR A 184 -11.48 -20.62 -2.96
C TYR A 184 -12.29 -21.48 -1.97
N THR A 185 -12.40 -22.77 -2.26
CA THR A 185 -13.08 -23.75 -1.39
C THR A 185 -12.09 -24.83 -0.99
N THR A 186 -12.03 -25.15 0.30
CA THR A 186 -11.24 -26.29 0.78
C THR A 186 -12.02 -27.60 0.59
N PRO A 187 -11.31 -28.75 0.43
CA PRO A 187 -11.96 -30.05 0.60
C PRO A 187 -12.60 -30.19 1.99
N GLU A 188 -13.70 -30.95 2.09
CA GLU A 188 -14.44 -31.13 3.36
C GLU A 188 -13.56 -31.77 4.42
N GLU A 189 -12.79 -32.78 4.06
CA GLU A 189 -11.87 -33.51 4.95
C GLU A 189 -10.68 -32.70 5.43
N ALA A 190 -10.38 -31.54 4.79
CA ALA A 190 -9.29 -30.67 5.19
C ALA A 190 -9.64 -29.76 6.38
N GLY A 191 -10.92 -29.45 6.57
CA GLY A 191 -11.39 -28.61 7.68
C GLY A 191 -11.92 -29.41 8.85
N VAL A 192 -11.61 -28.95 10.08
CA VAL A 192 -12.13 -29.59 11.32
C VAL A 192 -13.66 -29.56 11.39
N TYR A 193 -14.25 -28.54 10.76
CA TYR A 193 -15.71 -28.34 10.77
C TYR A 193 -16.32 -28.44 9.36
N GLY A 194 -15.74 -29.26 8.48
CA GLY A 194 -16.14 -29.37 7.07
C GLY A 194 -15.43 -28.39 6.16
N ALA A 195 -15.97 -28.18 4.97
CA ALA A 195 -15.38 -27.30 3.97
C ALA A 195 -15.48 -25.82 4.37
N TYR A 196 -14.48 -25.04 3.94
CA TYR A 196 -14.45 -23.60 4.10
C TYR A 196 -14.40 -22.91 2.75
N CYS A 197 -14.98 -21.70 2.71
CA CYS A 197 -14.95 -20.84 1.53
C CYS A 197 -14.26 -19.52 1.87
N ILE A 198 -13.33 -19.08 1.02
CA ILE A 198 -12.73 -17.76 1.04
C ILE A 198 -13.17 -17.05 -0.22
N GLU A 199 -13.72 -15.87 -0.06
CA GLU A 199 -14.21 -15.04 -1.15
C GLU A 199 -13.49 -13.68 -1.12
N ALA A 200 -13.11 -13.18 -2.30
CA ALA A 200 -12.60 -11.83 -2.46
C ALA A 200 -13.23 -11.18 -3.68
N GLY A 201 -13.51 -9.88 -3.61
CA GLY A 201 -14.13 -9.16 -4.72
C GLY A 201 -14.18 -7.65 -4.52
N LEU A 202 -14.49 -6.94 -5.60
CA LEU A 202 -14.71 -5.49 -5.58
C LEU A 202 -16.20 -5.20 -5.33
N SER A 203 -16.47 -4.15 -4.55
CA SER A 203 -17.83 -3.71 -4.22
C SER A 203 -18.53 -2.97 -5.36
N LYS A 204 -17.76 -2.47 -6.33
CA LYS A 204 -18.25 -1.78 -7.53
C LYS A 204 -17.47 -2.23 -8.75
N SER A 205 -18.16 -2.29 -9.88
CA SER A 205 -17.58 -2.42 -11.22
C SER A 205 -18.33 -1.53 -12.18
N GLY A 206 -17.72 -1.14 -13.29
CA GLY A 206 -18.34 -0.31 -14.31
C GLY A 206 -17.47 0.85 -14.78
N VAL A 207 -18.12 1.81 -15.44
CA VAL A 207 -17.50 3.00 -16.04
C VAL A 207 -18.03 4.23 -15.32
N PHE A 208 -17.12 5.05 -14.81
CA PHE A 208 -17.43 6.22 -14.00
C PHE A 208 -16.75 7.45 -14.58
N VAL A 209 -17.53 8.49 -14.83
CA VAL A 209 -17.01 9.77 -15.33
C VAL A 209 -16.76 10.69 -14.17
N LEU A 210 -15.53 11.20 -14.05
CA LEU A 210 -15.13 12.13 -13.00
C LEU A 210 -14.70 13.47 -13.58
N LYS A 211 -15.36 14.54 -13.18
CA LYS A 211 -14.90 15.91 -13.42
C LYS A 211 -13.65 16.22 -12.57
N PRO A 212 -12.89 17.29 -12.89
CA PRO A 212 -11.82 17.75 -12.03
C PRO A 212 -12.27 17.91 -10.57
N GLY A 213 -11.52 17.28 -9.65
CA GLY A 213 -11.78 17.29 -8.21
C GLY A 213 -12.76 16.22 -7.71
N GLU A 214 -13.53 15.56 -8.58
CA GLU A 214 -14.46 14.51 -8.18
C GLU A 214 -13.73 13.20 -7.81
N THR A 215 -14.40 12.37 -6.99
CA THR A 215 -13.87 11.12 -6.45
C THR A 215 -14.75 9.93 -6.81
N LEU A 216 -14.11 8.77 -6.91
CA LEU A 216 -14.74 7.46 -6.94
C LEU A 216 -14.23 6.62 -5.78
N GLU A 217 -15.14 6.08 -4.97
CA GLU A 217 -14.82 5.17 -3.86
C GLU A 217 -15.39 3.79 -4.14
N PHE A 218 -14.59 2.77 -3.86
CA PHE A 218 -15.00 1.37 -3.82
C PHE A 218 -14.12 0.56 -2.86
N TYR A 219 -14.56 -0.65 -2.55
CA TYR A 219 -13.88 -1.54 -1.60
C TYR A 219 -13.44 -2.82 -2.31
N ALA A 220 -12.27 -3.34 -1.92
CA ALA A 220 -11.94 -4.76 -2.08
C ALA A 220 -12.20 -5.44 -0.74
N VAL A 221 -13.02 -6.48 -0.76
CA VAL A 221 -13.45 -7.21 0.44
C VAL A 221 -12.98 -8.64 0.35
N PHE A 222 -12.34 -9.13 1.39
CA PHE A 222 -11.84 -10.49 1.53
C PHE A 222 -12.50 -11.12 2.75
N SER A 223 -13.12 -12.27 2.60
CA SER A 223 -13.85 -12.92 3.69
C SER A 223 -13.68 -14.43 3.70
N GLY A 224 -13.90 -15.04 4.87
CA GLY A 224 -13.86 -16.49 5.03
C GLY A 224 -15.05 -16.98 5.85
N ARG A 225 -15.62 -18.13 5.46
CA ARG A 225 -16.74 -18.75 6.15
C ARG A 225 -16.72 -20.27 6.05
N LYS A 226 -17.46 -20.92 6.94
CA LYS A 226 -17.81 -22.35 6.79
C LYS A 226 -18.80 -22.50 5.64
N LEU A 227 -18.67 -23.59 4.88
CA LEU A 227 -19.73 -24.06 4.01
C LEU A 227 -20.66 -24.97 4.86
N VAL A 228 -21.92 -24.64 4.85
CA VAL A 228 -22.99 -25.44 5.55
C VAL A 228 -23.55 -26.42 4.55
#